data_2996ba6fd3ef293689b4379861c8e08d
#
_entry.id   2996ba6fd3ef293689b4379861c8e08d
#
_cell.length_a   1.000
_cell.length_b   1.000
_cell.length_c   1.000
_cell.angle_alpha   90.00
_cell.angle_beta   90.00
_cell.angle_gamma   90.00
#
_symmetry.space_group_name_H-M   'P 1'
#
loop_
_entity.id
_entity.type
_entity.pdbx_description
1 polymer ?
#
loop_
_entity_poly.entity_id
_entity_poly.type
_entity_poly.pdbx_seq_one_letter_code
_entity_poly.pdbx_strand_id
1 'polypeptide(L)'
;MASLSKKDLEYRHESNAVSLINMHFVFIPKRRKAVWVGKIAERLQEIIFEVVTENRWKIIALEIMPHHVHLLVNVKPTDSASFVMQRVKSRASSYLRKEFPELLKLPTLWTPSYFVGSVGNVSTETVRKYIEEQRDK
;
A
#
# COMPACT_ATOMS: atom_id res chain seq x y z
N MET A 1 -10.89 -8.15 -3.14
CA MET A 1 -11.05 -7.18 -2.06
C MET A 1 -12.51 -7.12 -1.64
N ALA A 2 -12.74 -6.73 -0.40
CA ALA A 2 -14.11 -6.65 0.11
C ALA A 2 -14.90 -5.53 -0.58
N SER A 3 -16.22 -5.69 -0.60
CA SER A 3 -17.12 -4.65 -1.09
C SER A 3 -17.05 -3.42 -0.19
N LEU A 4 -17.25 -2.24 -0.77
CA LEU A 4 -17.27 -0.99 -0.02
C LEU A 4 -18.54 -0.88 0.81
N SER A 5 -18.38 -0.47 2.06
CA SER A 5 -19.51 -0.20 2.93
C SER A 5 -20.02 1.23 2.70
N LYS A 6 -21.18 1.55 3.28
CA LYS A 6 -21.71 2.91 3.26
C LYS A 6 -20.70 3.92 3.81
N LYS A 7 -20.02 3.53 4.90
CA LYS A 7 -19.02 4.40 5.56
C LYS A 7 -17.83 4.67 4.64
N ASP A 8 -17.43 3.69 3.84
CA ASP A 8 -16.31 3.83 2.92
C ASP A 8 -16.63 4.76 1.75
N LEU A 9 -17.91 5.02 1.51
CA LEU A 9 -18.38 5.90 0.44
C LEU A 9 -18.73 7.30 0.96
N GLU A 10 -18.46 7.59 2.24
CA GLU A 10 -18.70 8.93 2.79
C GLU A 10 -17.70 9.91 2.24
N TYR A 11 -18.18 11.09 1.87
CA TYR A 11 -17.34 12.17 1.41
C TYR A 11 -16.51 12.74 2.55
N ARG A 12 -15.27 13.08 2.24
CA ARG A 12 -14.37 13.80 3.13
C ARG A 12 -14.66 15.28 3.04
N HIS A 13 -14.84 15.92 4.20
CA HIS A 13 -15.11 17.35 4.28
C HIS A 13 -13.89 18.08 4.83
N GLU A 14 -13.27 18.91 3.97
CA GLU A 14 -12.18 19.78 4.35
C GLU A 14 -12.64 21.22 4.22
N SER A 15 -11.86 22.18 4.73
CA SER A 15 -12.25 23.59 4.70
C SER A 15 -12.49 24.12 3.28
N ASN A 16 -11.78 23.61 2.28
CA ASN A 16 -11.86 24.07 0.91
C ASN A 16 -12.32 23.03 -0.10
N ALA A 17 -12.72 21.83 0.37
CA ALA A 17 -13.09 20.77 -0.55
C ALA A 17 -13.96 19.72 0.10
N VAL A 18 -14.85 19.16 -0.70
CA VAL A 18 -15.57 17.92 -0.37
C VAL A 18 -15.07 16.89 -1.38
N SER A 19 -14.54 15.78 -0.90
CA SER A 19 -13.90 14.80 -1.79
C SER A 19 -14.18 13.36 -1.38
N LEU A 20 -14.06 12.47 -2.37
CA LEU A 20 -14.07 11.04 -2.15
C LEU A 20 -13.02 10.43 -3.07
N ILE A 21 -11.79 10.36 -2.56
CA ILE A 21 -10.66 9.87 -3.33
C ILE A 21 -10.14 8.60 -2.68
N ASN A 22 -10.53 7.48 -3.26
CA ASN A 22 -10.10 6.16 -2.80
C ASN A 22 -9.16 5.55 -3.83
N MET A 23 -7.93 5.27 -3.41
CA MET A 23 -6.89 4.72 -4.28
C MET A 23 -6.60 3.29 -3.91
N HIS A 24 -6.50 2.43 -4.92
CA HIS A 24 -6.11 1.03 -4.77
C HIS A 24 -4.65 0.89 -5.21
N PHE A 25 -3.78 0.54 -4.30
CA PHE A 25 -2.36 0.33 -4.57
C PHE A 25 -2.00 -1.13 -4.53
N VAL A 26 -1.09 -1.54 -5.43
CA VAL A 26 -0.43 -2.84 -5.34
C VAL A 26 1.07 -2.56 -5.38
N PHE A 27 1.78 -3.04 -4.39
CA PHE A 27 3.23 -2.85 -4.33
C PHE A 27 3.90 -4.12 -3.81
N ILE A 28 5.12 -4.36 -4.27
CA ILE A 28 5.75 -5.65 -4.09
C ILE A 28 7.20 -5.50 -3.62
N PRO A 29 7.70 -6.50 -2.87
CA PRO A 29 9.09 -6.48 -2.45
C PRO A 29 10.02 -6.72 -3.64
N LYS A 30 11.29 -6.33 -3.46
CA LYS A 30 12.31 -6.46 -4.50
C LYS A 30 12.35 -7.89 -5.04
N ARG A 31 12.33 -8.01 -6.37
CA ARG A 31 12.34 -9.30 -7.08
C ARG A 31 11.18 -10.22 -6.69
N ARG A 32 10.09 -9.64 -6.20
CA ARG A 32 8.90 -10.38 -5.79
C ARG A 32 9.23 -11.53 -4.81
N LYS A 33 10.13 -11.26 -3.86
CA LYS A 33 10.45 -12.22 -2.82
C LYS A 33 9.28 -12.40 -1.86
N ALA A 34 9.09 -13.62 -1.35
CA ALA A 34 8.02 -13.90 -0.41
C ALA A 34 8.44 -13.53 1.02
N VAL A 35 8.51 -12.22 1.32
CA VAL A 35 9.00 -11.73 2.61
C VAL A 35 7.90 -11.40 3.61
N TRP A 36 6.67 -11.17 3.15
CA TRP A 36 5.58 -10.75 4.05
C TRP A 36 4.92 -11.94 4.70
N VAL A 37 5.64 -12.54 5.66
CA VAL A 37 5.15 -13.70 6.41
C VAL A 37 5.47 -13.51 7.89
N GLY A 38 4.66 -14.14 8.75
CA GLY A 38 4.89 -14.16 10.19
C GLY A 38 5.02 -12.76 10.79
N LYS A 39 6.00 -12.57 11.65
CA LYS A 39 6.21 -11.32 12.38
C LYS A 39 6.52 -10.14 11.48
N ILE A 40 7.16 -10.37 10.34
CA ILE A 40 7.46 -9.31 9.37
C ILE A 40 6.15 -8.77 8.80
N ALA A 41 5.24 -9.66 8.42
CA ALA A 41 3.93 -9.25 7.91
C ALA A 41 3.11 -8.50 8.96
N GLU A 42 3.11 -8.97 10.20
CA GLU A 42 2.42 -8.31 11.30
C GLU A 42 2.95 -6.90 11.53
N ARG A 43 4.27 -6.75 11.50
CA ARG A 43 4.89 -5.45 11.70
C ARG A 43 4.61 -4.50 10.53
N LEU A 44 4.62 -5.02 9.31
CA LEU A 44 4.27 -4.23 8.14
C LEU A 44 2.85 -3.67 8.26
N GLN A 45 1.91 -4.49 8.72
CA GLN A 45 0.54 -4.04 8.95
C GLN A 45 0.49 -2.89 9.95
N GLU A 46 1.19 -3.00 11.07
CA GLU A 46 1.26 -1.93 12.06
C GLU A 46 1.82 -0.64 11.48
N ILE A 47 2.90 -0.76 10.70
CA ILE A 47 3.54 0.40 10.09
C ILE A 47 2.60 1.11 9.12
N ILE A 48 1.88 0.35 8.30
CA ILE A 48 0.93 0.93 7.35
C ILE A 48 -0.17 1.68 8.11
N PHE A 49 -0.71 1.09 9.19
CA PHE A 49 -1.71 1.77 10.01
C PHE A 49 -1.17 3.05 10.63
N GLU A 50 0.07 3.05 11.11
CA GLU A 50 0.71 4.23 11.67
C GLU A 50 0.79 5.37 10.63
N VAL A 51 1.28 5.05 9.44
CA VAL A 51 1.45 6.03 8.37
C VAL A 51 0.10 6.61 7.96
N VAL A 52 -0.89 5.76 7.82
CA VAL A 52 -2.24 6.16 7.41
C VAL A 52 -2.84 7.11 8.47
N THR A 53 -2.72 6.77 9.74
CA THR A 53 -3.23 7.58 10.84
C THR A 53 -2.52 8.95 10.90
N GLU A 54 -1.19 8.95 10.79
CA GLU A 54 -0.42 10.19 10.85
C GLU A 54 -0.81 11.18 9.76
N ASN A 55 -1.14 10.68 8.58
CA ASN A 55 -1.48 11.52 7.44
C ASN A 55 -2.99 11.81 7.33
N ARG A 56 -3.77 11.34 8.29
CA ARG A 56 -5.22 11.50 8.31
C ARG A 56 -5.90 10.87 7.10
N TRP A 57 -5.32 9.80 6.60
CA TRP A 57 -5.93 8.95 5.60
C TRP A 57 -6.78 7.90 6.31
N LYS A 58 -7.54 7.13 5.53
CA LYS A 58 -8.38 6.09 6.08
C LYS A 58 -8.17 4.79 5.31
N ILE A 59 -7.84 3.71 6.01
CA ILE A 59 -7.72 2.39 5.40
C ILE A 59 -9.13 1.85 5.16
N ILE A 60 -9.42 1.48 3.92
CA ILE A 60 -10.67 0.82 3.56
C ILE A 60 -10.44 -0.69 3.53
N ALA A 61 -9.32 -1.13 2.96
CA ALA A 61 -8.94 -2.54 2.96
C ALA A 61 -7.42 -2.67 2.87
N LEU A 62 -6.89 -3.70 3.49
CA LEU A 62 -5.46 -4.00 3.44
C LEU A 62 -5.30 -5.51 3.39
N GLU A 63 -4.60 -6.01 2.37
CA GLU A 63 -4.28 -7.42 2.25
C GLU A 63 -2.76 -7.54 2.06
N ILE A 64 -2.11 -8.25 2.97
CA ILE A 64 -0.68 -8.50 2.89
C ILE A 64 -0.49 -9.96 2.53
N MET A 65 -0.08 -10.20 1.29
CA MET A 65 0.24 -11.52 0.80
C MET A 65 1.76 -11.71 0.81
N PRO A 66 2.27 -12.94 0.78
CA PRO A 66 3.73 -13.12 0.93
C PRO A 66 4.60 -12.31 -0.02
N HIS A 67 4.19 -12.08 -1.24
CA HIS A 67 5.00 -11.38 -2.23
C HIS A 67 4.34 -10.13 -2.82
N HIS A 68 3.29 -9.61 -2.19
CA HIS A 68 2.68 -8.36 -2.62
C HIS A 68 1.74 -7.82 -1.55
N VAL A 69 1.42 -6.53 -1.65
CA VAL A 69 0.51 -5.85 -0.74
C VAL A 69 -0.57 -5.15 -1.56
N HIS A 70 -1.81 -5.32 -1.14
CA HIS A 70 -2.95 -4.55 -1.66
C HIS A 70 -3.40 -3.57 -0.60
N LEU A 71 -3.45 -2.30 -0.94
CA LEU A 71 -3.90 -1.26 -0.01
C LEU A 71 -4.96 -0.40 -0.69
N LEU A 72 -6.15 -0.40 -0.12
CA LEU A 72 -7.20 0.50 -0.54
C LEU A 72 -7.35 1.57 0.53
N VAL A 73 -7.08 2.83 0.18
CA VAL A 73 -6.97 3.92 1.14
C VAL A 73 -7.69 5.16 0.64
N ASN A 74 -8.41 5.81 1.54
CA ASN A 74 -9.02 7.12 1.28
C ASN A 74 -8.01 8.20 1.66
N VAL A 75 -7.79 9.14 0.74
CA VAL A 75 -6.78 10.19 0.91
C VAL A 75 -7.40 11.56 0.73
N LYS A 76 -6.64 12.60 1.10
CA LYS A 76 -7.04 14.00 0.93
C LYS A 76 -6.83 14.43 -0.52
N PRO A 77 -7.60 15.43 -1.01
CA PRO A 77 -7.42 15.89 -2.39
C PRO A 77 -6.05 16.47 -2.70
N THR A 78 -5.30 16.85 -1.67
CA THR A 78 -3.94 17.39 -1.82
C THR A 78 -2.88 16.30 -1.90
N ASP A 79 -3.20 15.04 -1.62
CA ASP A 79 -2.23 13.96 -1.58
C ASP A 79 -2.18 13.20 -2.90
N SER A 80 -1.01 13.22 -3.54
CA SER A 80 -0.81 12.45 -4.78
C SER A 80 -0.56 10.97 -4.47
N ALA A 81 -0.77 10.12 -5.47
CA ALA A 81 -0.48 8.69 -5.33
C ALA A 81 1.00 8.47 -5.00
N SER A 82 1.90 9.22 -5.66
CA SER A 82 3.33 9.06 -5.39
C SER A 82 3.69 9.47 -3.96
N PHE A 83 3.05 10.48 -3.41
CA PHE A 83 3.27 10.88 -2.03
C PHE A 83 2.84 9.78 -1.06
N VAL A 84 1.66 9.20 -1.30
CA VAL A 84 1.15 8.11 -0.44
C VAL A 84 2.12 6.93 -0.44
N MET A 85 2.56 6.49 -1.63
CA MET A 85 3.48 5.37 -1.75
C MET A 85 4.86 5.67 -1.17
N GLN A 86 5.35 6.88 -1.36
CA GLN A 86 6.63 7.27 -0.78
C GLN A 86 6.58 7.16 0.76
N ARG A 87 5.51 7.66 1.37
CA ARG A 87 5.37 7.61 2.83
C ARG A 87 5.30 6.17 3.35
N VAL A 88 4.49 5.34 2.70
CA VAL A 88 4.33 3.95 3.12
C VAL A 88 5.62 3.16 2.92
N LYS A 89 6.18 3.23 1.71
CA LYS A 89 7.37 2.44 1.38
C LYS A 89 8.59 2.85 2.19
N SER A 90 8.82 4.15 2.36
CA SER A 90 10.01 4.61 3.07
C SER A 90 9.94 4.28 4.57
N ARG A 91 8.78 4.45 5.20
CA ARG A 91 8.62 4.08 6.61
C ARG A 91 8.82 2.58 6.80
N ALA A 92 8.20 1.78 5.93
CA ALA A 92 8.32 0.32 6.01
C ALA A 92 9.76 -0.12 5.80
N SER A 93 10.44 0.42 4.79
CA SER A 93 11.83 0.07 4.52
C SER A 93 12.74 0.42 5.70
N SER A 94 12.60 1.63 6.22
CA SER A 94 13.44 2.09 7.34
C SER A 94 13.25 1.24 8.59
N TYR A 95 12.00 1.01 8.98
CA TYR A 95 11.71 0.28 10.23
C TYR A 95 11.97 -1.21 10.10
N LEU A 96 11.49 -1.83 9.03
CA LEU A 96 11.61 -3.28 8.88
C LEU A 96 13.05 -3.73 8.70
N ARG A 97 13.85 -2.99 7.93
CA ARG A 97 15.25 -3.36 7.72
C ARG A 97 16.09 -3.19 9.00
N LYS A 98 15.67 -2.30 9.89
CA LYS A 98 16.31 -2.13 11.18
C LYS A 98 15.90 -3.24 12.16
N GLU A 99 14.60 -3.57 12.19
CA GLU A 99 14.06 -4.55 13.12
C GLU A 99 14.28 -5.99 12.70
N PHE A 100 14.41 -6.23 11.38
CA PHE A 100 14.63 -7.57 10.81
C PHE A 100 15.85 -7.55 9.91
N PRO A 101 17.04 -7.75 10.50
CA PRO A 101 18.30 -7.65 9.73
C PRO A 101 18.42 -8.56 8.52
N GLU A 102 17.68 -9.68 8.49
CA GLU A 102 17.65 -10.56 7.32
C GLU A 102 17.17 -9.84 6.05
N LEU A 103 16.40 -8.76 6.20
CA LEU A 103 15.92 -7.99 5.05
C LEU A 103 17.02 -7.14 4.40
N LEU A 104 18.16 -7.01 5.08
CA LEU A 104 19.31 -6.29 4.52
C LEU A 104 19.96 -7.04 3.36
N LYS A 105 19.61 -8.32 3.17
CA LYS A 105 20.08 -9.11 2.02
C LYS A 105 19.53 -8.57 0.71
N LEU A 106 18.40 -7.88 0.74
CA LEU A 106 17.82 -7.24 -0.44
C LEU A 106 18.49 -5.88 -0.63
N PRO A 107 18.88 -5.50 -1.86
CA PRO A 107 19.50 -4.19 -2.09
C PRO A 107 18.56 -3.03 -1.76
N THR A 108 17.26 -3.23 -2.01
CA THR A 108 16.19 -2.37 -1.54
C THR A 108 15.04 -3.28 -1.10
N LEU A 109 14.18 -2.78 -0.24
CA LEU A 109 13.06 -3.60 0.23
C LEU A 109 11.99 -3.78 -0.84
N TRP A 110 11.69 -2.72 -1.59
CA TRP A 110 10.61 -2.67 -2.56
C TRP A 110 11.12 -2.56 -3.99
N THR A 111 10.29 -2.99 -4.96
CA THR A 111 10.55 -2.62 -6.35
C THR A 111 10.32 -1.10 -6.47
N PRO A 112 10.96 -0.44 -7.45
CA PRO A 112 10.80 1.01 -7.58
C PRO A 112 9.41 1.44 -8.04
N SER A 113 8.62 0.55 -8.61
CA SER A 113 7.29 0.88 -9.12
C SER A 113 6.17 0.42 -8.19
N TYR A 114 4.95 0.80 -8.55
CA TYR A 114 3.74 0.34 -7.88
C TYR A 114 2.59 0.49 -8.88
N PHE A 115 1.51 -0.26 -8.63
CA PHE A 115 0.28 -0.10 -9.38
C PHE A 115 -0.65 0.81 -8.57
N VAL A 116 -1.35 1.71 -9.23
CA VAL A 116 -2.40 2.50 -8.60
C VAL A 116 -3.58 2.63 -9.54
N GLY A 117 -4.78 2.50 -8.98
CA GLY A 117 -6.02 2.70 -9.73
C GLY A 117 -7.10 3.27 -8.83
N SER A 118 -8.14 3.81 -9.43
CA SER A 118 -9.29 4.25 -8.68
C SER A 118 -10.18 3.05 -8.35
N VAL A 119 -11.00 3.19 -7.32
CA VAL A 119 -11.90 2.13 -6.89
C VAL A 119 -12.86 1.75 -8.00
N GLY A 120 -13.03 0.44 -8.22
CA GLY A 120 -13.93 -0.09 -9.23
C GLY A 120 -13.34 -0.26 -10.62
N ASN A 121 -12.14 0.31 -10.87
CA ASN A 121 -11.49 0.25 -12.18
C ASN A 121 -10.35 -0.76 -12.27
N VAL A 122 -10.12 -1.53 -11.20
CA VAL A 122 -9.00 -2.46 -11.16
C VAL A 122 -9.51 -3.89 -11.25
N SER A 123 -9.19 -4.58 -12.34
CA SER A 123 -9.56 -5.98 -12.52
C SER A 123 -8.49 -6.89 -11.93
N THR A 124 -8.92 -8.10 -11.53
CA THR A 124 -8.00 -9.12 -11.03
C THR A 124 -6.91 -9.43 -12.06
N GLU A 125 -7.29 -9.51 -13.33
CA GLU A 125 -6.36 -9.80 -14.42
C GLU A 125 -5.27 -8.73 -14.52
N THR A 126 -5.65 -7.47 -14.46
CA THR A 126 -4.71 -6.34 -14.52
C THR A 126 -3.71 -6.41 -13.37
N VAL A 127 -4.19 -6.67 -12.16
CA VAL A 127 -3.33 -6.77 -10.97
C VAL A 127 -2.38 -7.96 -11.10
N ARG A 128 -2.89 -9.12 -11.52
CA ARG A 128 -2.08 -10.32 -11.70
C ARG A 128 -0.95 -10.08 -12.70
N LYS A 129 -1.27 -9.46 -13.83
CA LYS A 129 -0.29 -9.15 -14.85
C LYS A 129 0.80 -8.22 -14.34
N TYR A 130 0.42 -7.19 -13.58
CA TYR A 130 1.38 -6.28 -12.98
C TYR A 130 2.35 -7.03 -12.05
N ILE A 131 1.82 -7.88 -11.17
CA ILE A 131 2.65 -8.65 -10.23
C ILE A 131 3.64 -9.53 -10.97
N GLU A 132 3.19 -10.23 -12.02
CA GLU A 132 4.05 -11.10 -12.80
C GLU A 132 5.18 -10.35 -13.49
N GLU A 133 4.90 -9.16 -14.02
CA GLU A 133 5.90 -8.32 -14.69
C GLU A 133 7.00 -7.84 -13.76
N GLN A 134 6.76 -7.87 -12.43
CA GLN A 134 7.75 -7.41 -11.45
C GLN A 134 8.68 -8.51 -10.95
N ARG A 135 8.57 -9.72 -11.51
CA ARG A 135 9.34 -10.88 -11.03
C ARG A 135 10.85 -10.62 -10.93
N ASP A 136 11.42 -9.95 -11.91
CA ASP A 136 12.87 -9.73 -11.99
C ASP A 136 13.32 -8.32 -11.63
N LYS A 137 12.43 -7.52 -11.08
CA LYS A 137 12.73 -6.11 -10.77
C LYS A 137 13.01 -5.84 -9.31
#